data_7b0dbbce83db9ad20448f74989d8405e
#
_entry.id   7b0dbbce83db9ad20448f74989d8405e
#
_cell.length_a   1.000
_cell.length_b   1.000
_cell.length_c   1.000
_cell.angle_alpha   90.00
_cell.angle_beta   90.00
_cell.angle_gamma   90.00
#
_symmetry.space_group_name_H-M   'P 1'
#
loop_
_entity.id
_entity.type
_entity.pdbx_description
1 polymer ?
#
loop_
_entity_poly.entity_id
_entity_poly.type
_entity_poly.pdbx_seq_one_letter_code
_entity_poly.pdbx_strand_id
1 'polypeptide(L)'
;MLIFFALLSSLESLINAYKVYGVSGADYITRYEKRFDEIRGFLPARGIVGYAGEGINYTEYWKSDAVGLQNWFLTQYTLAPLVVSITTNHKLTIINNTQGGDPIVSENAEVTARDLANGAQMLDFGNGIKLVVTQ
;
A
#
# COMPACT_ATOMS: atom_id res chain seq x y z
N MET A 1 -12.70 -2.08 48.66
CA MET A 1 -13.57 -2.83 47.74
C MET A 1 -13.65 -2.20 46.37
N LEU A 2 -13.87 -0.89 46.22
CA LEU A 2 -13.91 -0.20 44.90
C LEU A 2 -12.63 -0.33 44.09
N ILE A 3 -11.44 -0.25 44.69
CA ILE A 3 -10.12 -0.38 44.01
C ILE A 3 -9.94 -1.78 43.39
N PHE A 4 -10.43 -2.80 44.06
CA PHE A 4 -10.33 -4.17 43.59
C PHE A 4 -11.18 -4.41 42.32
N PHE A 5 -12.40 -3.83 42.28
CA PHE A 5 -13.26 -3.89 41.09
C PHE A 5 -12.68 -3.09 39.91
N ALA A 6 -12.08 -1.93 40.18
CA ALA A 6 -11.41 -1.14 39.14
C ALA A 6 -10.21 -1.88 38.53
N LEU A 7 -9.42 -2.56 39.35
CA LEU A 7 -8.30 -3.38 38.88
C LEU A 7 -8.75 -4.59 38.04
N LEU A 8 -9.81 -5.28 38.47
CA LEU A 8 -10.40 -6.37 37.72
C LEU A 8 -10.93 -5.93 36.35
N SER A 9 -11.68 -4.83 36.31
CA SER A 9 -12.20 -4.26 35.07
C SER A 9 -11.09 -3.81 34.12
N SER A 10 -10.01 -3.22 34.64
CA SER A 10 -8.83 -2.85 33.85
C SER A 10 -8.11 -4.08 33.29
N LEU A 11 -7.98 -5.13 34.08
CA LEU A 11 -7.35 -6.38 33.66
C LEU A 11 -8.17 -7.09 32.56
N GLU A 12 -9.50 -7.10 32.72
CA GLU A 12 -10.43 -7.66 31.73
C GLU A 12 -10.36 -6.89 30.39
N SER A 13 -10.32 -5.56 30.44
CA SER A 13 -10.13 -4.70 29.28
C SER A 13 -8.79 -4.95 28.61
N LEU A 14 -7.71 -5.13 29.37
CA LEU A 14 -6.38 -5.45 28.85
C LEU A 14 -6.34 -6.83 28.19
N ILE A 15 -6.97 -7.84 28.81
CA ILE A 15 -7.06 -9.19 28.24
C ILE A 15 -7.90 -9.18 26.96
N ASN A 16 -8.99 -8.44 26.91
CA ASN A 16 -9.82 -8.32 25.72
C ASN A 16 -9.09 -7.54 24.60
N ALA A 17 -8.40 -6.46 24.93
CA ALA A 17 -7.53 -5.77 23.99
C ALA A 17 -6.43 -6.69 23.45
N TYR A 18 -5.80 -7.48 24.33
CA TYR A 18 -4.80 -8.46 23.94
C TYR A 18 -5.36 -9.58 23.05
N LYS A 19 -6.59 -10.05 23.29
CA LYS A 19 -7.28 -11.03 22.45
C LYS A 19 -7.68 -10.49 21.07
N VAL A 20 -8.09 -9.22 21.00
CA VAL A 20 -8.56 -8.56 19.77
C VAL A 20 -7.38 -8.03 18.94
N TYR A 21 -6.38 -7.45 19.60
CA TYR A 21 -5.21 -6.84 18.94
C TYR A 21 -3.95 -7.66 19.09
N GLY A 22 -3.97 -8.66 19.99
CA GLY A 22 -2.82 -9.42 20.43
C GLY A 22 -2.35 -10.45 19.45
N VAL A 23 -1.14 -10.23 19.10
CA VAL A 23 -0.05 -11.22 18.88
C VAL A 23 -0.42 -12.40 17.99
N SER A 24 -1.07 -12.14 16.90
CA SER A 24 -0.96 -12.97 15.73
C SER A 24 0.22 -12.44 14.90
N GLY A 25 1.41 -12.72 15.31
CA GLY A 25 2.69 -12.70 14.59
C GLY A 25 3.06 -11.54 13.66
N ALA A 26 2.14 -10.79 13.14
CA ALA A 26 2.35 -9.56 12.39
C ALA A 26 1.02 -8.82 12.31
N ASP A 27 1.01 -7.57 12.75
CA ASP A 27 -0.13 -6.69 12.57
C ASP A 27 -0.36 -6.39 11.08
N TYR A 28 -1.46 -5.73 10.77
CA TYR A 28 -1.81 -5.38 9.41
C TYR A 28 -0.71 -4.55 8.71
N ILE A 29 -0.08 -3.62 9.43
CA ILE A 29 0.97 -2.74 8.91
C ILE A 29 2.20 -3.55 8.56
N THR A 30 2.69 -4.41 9.45
CA THR A 30 3.84 -5.28 9.20
C THR A 30 3.61 -6.21 8.00
N ARG A 31 2.39 -6.76 7.85
CA ARG A 31 2.04 -7.56 6.67
C ARG A 31 1.99 -6.73 5.40
N TYR A 32 1.50 -5.51 5.50
CA TYR A 32 1.49 -4.57 4.38
C TYR A 32 2.91 -4.22 3.94
N GLU A 33 3.80 -3.89 4.87
CA GLU A 33 5.20 -3.57 4.62
C GLU A 33 5.94 -4.69 3.90
N LYS A 34 5.75 -5.94 4.33
CA LYS A 34 6.38 -7.13 3.71
C LYS A 34 6.06 -7.29 2.22
N ARG A 35 4.93 -6.77 1.75
CA ARG A 35 4.60 -6.81 0.32
C ARG A 35 5.58 -6.02 -0.55
N PHE A 36 6.29 -5.07 0.06
CA PHE A 36 7.23 -4.19 -0.64
C PHE A 36 8.69 -4.59 -0.48
N ASP A 37 8.99 -5.66 0.24
CA ASP A 37 10.39 -6.07 0.52
C ASP A 37 11.17 -6.32 -0.78
N GLU A 38 10.56 -7.02 -1.73
CA GLU A 38 11.23 -7.36 -2.99
C GLU A 38 11.44 -6.14 -3.90
N ILE A 39 10.44 -5.25 -4.00
CA ILE A 39 10.52 -4.07 -4.87
C ILE A 39 11.54 -3.04 -4.36
N ARG A 40 11.83 -3.01 -3.06
CA ARG A 40 12.77 -2.05 -2.45
C ARG A 40 14.15 -2.07 -3.12
N GLY A 41 14.61 -3.26 -3.55
CA GLY A 41 15.90 -3.42 -4.25
C GLY A 41 15.96 -2.74 -5.63
N PHE A 42 14.80 -2.42 -6.22
CA PHE A 42 14.67 -1.77 -7.53
C PHE A 42 14.37 -0.28 -7.44
N LEU A 43 14.08 0.21 -6.25
CA LEU A 43 13.75 1.62 -6.01
C LEU A 43 14.99 2.41 -5.61
N PRO A 44 15.06 3.70 -5.97
CA PRO A 44 16.14 4.56 -5.50
C PRO A 44 16.01 4.81 -3.99
N ALA A 45 17.12 5.08 -3.32
CA ALA A 45 17.11 5.36 -1.90
C ALA A 45 16.35 6.66 -1.52
N ARG A 46 16.22 7.59 -2.47
CA ARG A 46 15.51 8.88 -2.31
C ARG A 46 14.95 9.31 -3.66
N GLY A 47 13.96 10.16 -3.64
CA GLY A 47 13.36 10.74 -4.84
C GLY A 47 11.85 10.61 -4.87
N ILE A 48 11.28 10.72 -6.06
CA ILE A 48 9.84 10.64 -6.28
C ILE A 48 9.56 9.44 -7.18
N VAL A 49 8.58 8.64 -6.81
CA VAL A 49 8.04 7.54 -7.61
C VAL A 49 6.56 7.74 -7.83
N GLY A 50 6.06 7.34 -8.99
CA GLY A 50 4.63 7.36 -9.29
C GLY A 50 3.91 6.26 -8.52
N TYR A 51 2.62 6.43 -8.33
CA TYR A 51 1.74 5.47 -7.71
C TYR A 51 0.46 5.29 -8.51
N ALA A 52 0.13 4.05 -8.77
CA ALA A 52 -1.13 3.63 -9.33
C ALA A 52 -1.75 2.58 -8.41
N GLY A 53 -2.94 2.82 -7.91
CA GLY A 53 -3.63 1.94 -6.97
C GLY A 53 -5.12 1.89 -7.24
N GLU A 54 -5.73 0.81 -6.80
CA GLU A 54 -7.19 0.66 -6.84
C GLU A 54 -7.86 1.75 -6.00
N GLY A 55 -8.97 2.30 -6.49
CA GLY A 55 -9.73 3.35 -5.78
C GLY A 55 -9.11 4.75 -5.82
N ILE A 56 -8.00 4.94 -6.54
CA ILE A 56 -7.39 6.26 -6.74
C ILE A 56 -7.97 6.94 -7.98
N ASN A 57 -8.47 8.14 -7.80
CA ASN A 57 -8.83 9.04 -8.90
C ASN A 57 -7.64 9.96 -9.20
N TYR A 58 -7.01 9.76 -10.36
CA TYR A 58 -5.78 10.46 -10.74
C TYR A 58 -6.00 11.91 -11.17
N THR A 59 -7.21 12.23 -11.58
CA THR A 59 -7.57 13.59 -12.02
C THR A 59 -7.97 14.45 -10.84
N GLU A 60 -8.73 13.86 -9.92
CA GLU A 60 -9.30 14.53 -8.76
C GLU A 60 -9.10 13.65 -7.52
N TYR A 61 -7.87 13.64 -6.98
CA TYR A 61 -7.46 12.71 -5.90
C TYR A 61 -8.39 12.78 -4.68
N TRP A 62 -9.04 13.92 -4.41
CA TRP A 62 -10.03 14.06 -3.34
C TRP A 62 -11.33 13.30 -3.59
N LYS A 63 -11.55 12.80 -4.80
CA LYS A 63 -12.66 11.89 -5.14
C LYS A 63 -12.26 10.42 -5.06
N SER A 64 -11.02 10.12 -4.68
CA SER A 64 -10.58 8.76 -4.43
C SER A 64 -11.38 8.13 -3.28
N ASP A 65 -11.56 6.82 -3.31
CA ASP A 65 -12.20 6.14 -2.20
C ASP A 65 -11.29 6.04 -0.96
N ALA A 66 -11.87 5.77 0.19
CA ALA A 66 -11.14 5.72 1.45
C ALA A 66 -10.08 4.60 1.46
N VAL A 67 -10.34 3.48 0.80
CA VAL A 67 -9.43 2.33 0.74
C VAL A 67 -8.23 2.66 -0.15
N GLY A 68 -8.47 3.26 -1.31
CA GLY A 68 -7.40 3.71 -2.21
C GLY A 68 -6.47 4.72 -1.54
N LEU A 69 -7.02 5.72 -0.85
CA LEU A 69 -6.24 6.70 -0.09
C LEU A 69 -5.46 6.04 1.05
N GLN A 70 -6.08 5.14 1.81
CA GLN A 70 -5.40 4.41 2.88
C GLN A 70 -4.21 3.62 2.33
N ASN A 71 -4.37 2.91 1.22
CA ASN A 71 -3.31 2.14 0.59
C ASN A 71 -2.17 3.03 0.08
N TRP A 72 -2.50 4.18 -0.48
CA TRP A 72 -1.48 5.15 -0.86
C TRP A 72 -0.69 5.67 0.34
N PHE A 73 -1.36 6.07 1.43
CA PHE A 73 -0.68 6.51 2.66
C PHE A 73 0.19 5.42 3.27
N LEU A 74 -0.28 4.17 3.30
CA LEU A 74 0.51 3.04 3.79
C LEU A 74 1.72 2.77 2.89
N THR A 75 1.57 2.90 1.58
CA THR A 75 2.70 2.80 0.65
C THR A 75 3.71 3.91 0.88
N GLN A 76 3.25 5.15 1.06
CA GLN A 76 4.11 6.29 1.39
C GLN A 76 4.87 6.06 2.70
N TYR A 77 4.20 5.57 3.74
CA TYR A 77 4.83 5.23 5.01
C TYR A 77 5.89 4.12 4.83
N THR A 78 5.51 3.04 4.16
CA THR A 78 6.37 1.87 3.94
C THR A 78 7.64 2.21 3.16
N LEU A 79 7.55 3.08 2.17
CA LEU A 79 8.66 3.40 1.27
C LEU A 79 9.42 4.67 1.65
N ALA A 80 9.11 5.29 2.79
CA ALA A 80 9.88 6.44 3.24
C ALA A 80 11.39 6.10 3.28
N PRO A 81 12.28 7.01 2.85
CA PRO A 81 12.08 8.43 2.55
C PRO A 81 11.73 8.77 1.08
N LEU A 82 11.32 7.81 0.26
CA LEU A 82 10.78 8.10 -1.07
C LEU A 82 9.47 8.89 -0.96
N VAL A 83 9.23 9.78 -1.90
CA VAL A 83 7.94 10.46 -2.06
C VAL A 83 7.11 9.66 -3.07
N VAL A 84 5.97 9.14 -2.63
CA VAL A 84 5.03 8.38 -3.46
C VAL A 84 3.94 9.33 -3.98
N SER A 85 4.03 9.68 -5.26
CA SER A 85 3.14 10.65 -5.90
C SER A 85 1.99 9.95 -6.61
N ILE A 86 0.76 10.41 -6.41
CA ILE A 86 -0.43 9.96 -7.16
C ILE A 86 -0.36 10.52 -8.59
N THR A 87 0.67 10.16 -9.32
CA THR A 87 0.81 10.49 -10.74
C THR A 87 1.60 9.39 -11.42
N THR A 88 1.37 9.21 -12.70
CA THR A 88 2.00 8.16 -13.50
C THR A 88 3.11 8.70 -14.41
N ASN A 89 3.45 9.99 -14.32
CA ASN A 89 4.45 10.63 -15.18
C ASN A 89 5.87 10.55 -14.61
N HIS A 90 6.18 9.48 -13.89
CA HIS A 90 7.51 9.25 -13.32
C HIS A 90 8.20 8.08 -14.02
N LYS A 91 9.53 8.12 -14.04
CA LYS A 91 10.34 7.02 -14.60
C LYS A 91 10.06 5.67 -13.94
N LEU A 92 9.69 5.70 -12.68
CA LEU A 92 9.29 4.54 -11.90
C LEU A 92 7.88 4.77 -11.38
N THR A 93 6.97 3.87 -11.66
CA THR A 93 5.60 3.90 -11.13
C THR A 93 5.28 2.57 -10.47
N ILE A 94 4.86 2.64 -9.21
CA ILE A 94 4.44 1.47 -8.44
C ILE A 94 2.95 1.26 -8.70
N ILE A 95 2.58 0.06 -9.11
CA ILE A 95 1.19 -0.39 -9.17
C ILE A 95 0.93 -1.22 -7.92
N ASN A 96 -0.09 -0.87 -7.16
CA ASN A 96 -0.50 -1.56 -5.94
C ASN A 96 -1.97 -1.95 -6.02
N ASN A 97 -2.21 -3.21 -6.34
CA ASN A 97 -3.53 -3.83 -6.32
C ASN A 97 -3.65 -4.66 -5.04
N THR A 98 -4.53 -4.26 -4.14
CA THR A 98 -4.65 -4.88 -2.81
C THR A 98 -5.33 -6.22 -2.80
N GLN A 99 -6.10 -6.53 -3.83
CA GLN A 99 -6.77 -7.82 -3.96
C GLN A 99 -5.98 -8.68 -4.93
N GLY A 100 -5.41 -9.77 -4.44
CA GLY A 100 -4.73 -10.81 -5.24
C GLY A 100 -5.71 -11.63 -6.08
N GLY A 101 -6.63 -10.97 -6.73
CA GLY A 101 -7.53 -11.48 -7.74
C GLY A 101 -7.17 -10.85 -9.09
N ASP A 102 -7.58 -11.49 -10.15
CA ASP A 102 -7.36 -11.12 -11.53
C ASP A 102 -7.26 -9.60 -11.74
N PRO A 103 -6.44 -9.14 -12.69
CA PRO A 103 -6.32 -7.73 -13.00
C PRO A 103 -7.72 -7.20 -13.27
N ILE A 104 -8.32 -6.58 -12.26
CA ILE A 104 -9.54 -5.83 -12.45
C ILE A 104 -9.18 -4.83 -13.52
N VAL A 105 -9.92 -4.86 -14.61
CA VAL A 105 -9.87 -3.89 -15.69
C VAL A 105 -10.31 -2.56 -15.10
N SER A 106 -9.41 -1.93 -14.37
CA SER A 106 -9.57 -0.62 -13.77
C SER A 106 -8.79 0.39 -14.62
N GLU A 107 -8.97 1.65 -14.38
CA GLU A 107 -8.20 2.74 -15.01
C GLU A 107 -6.68 2.49 -15.01
N ASN A 108 -6.18 1.68 -14.07
CA ASN A 108 -4.79 1.24 -13.98
C ASN A 108 -4.37 0.36 -15.17
N ALA A 109 -5.29 -0.42 -15.76
CA ALA A 109 -4.98 -1.22 -16.94
C ALA A 109 -4.73 -0.35 -18.18
N GLU A 110 -5.45 0.76 -18.32
CA GLU A 110 -5.22 1.71 -19.42
C GLU A 110 -3.87 2.42 -19.28
N VAL A 111 -3.53 2.87 -18.06
CA VAL A 111 -2.23 3.49 -17.78
C VAL A 111 -1.11 2.51 -18.08
N THR A 112 -1.21 1.28 -17.58
CA THR A 112 -0.20 0.24 -17.81
C THR A 112 -0.09 -0.12 -19.29
N ALA A 113 -1.20 -0.29 -20.00
CA ALA A 113 -1.21 -0.60 -21.42
C ALA A 113 -0.58 0.52 -22.27
N ARG A 114 -0.88 1.78 -21.92
CA ARG A 114 -0.28 2.94 -22.59
C ARG A 114 1.23 2.99 -22.39
N ASP A 115 1.69 2.78 -21.17
CA ASP A 115 3.11 2.85 -20.83
C ASP A 115 3.89 1.70 -21.47
N LEU A 116 3.32 0.49 -21.49
CA LEU A 116 3.92 -0.65 -22.17
C LEU A 116 3.96 -0.45 -23.70
N ALA A 117 2.93 0.15 -24.30
CA ALA A 117 2.93 0.50 -25.72
C ALA A 117 4.02 1.52 -26.06
N ASN A 118 4.44 2.34 -25.11
CA ASN A 118 5.52 3.32 -25.22
C ASN A 118 6.90 2.75 -24.86
N GLY A 119 7.04 1.43 -24.72
CA GLY A 119 8.32 0.76 -24.44
C GLY A 119 8.71 0.69 -22.98
N ALA A 120 7.79 0.94 -22.06
CA ALA A 120 8.03 0.72 -20.64
C ALA A 120 8.19 -0.78 -20.32
N GLN A 121 8.98 -1.07 -19.30
CA GLN A 121 9.14 -2.43 -18.78
C GLN A 121 8.28 -2.56 -17.49
N MET A 122 7.63 -3.71 -17.34
CA MET A 122 6.87 -4.01 -16.13
C MET A 122 7.49 -5.22 -15.43
N LEU A 123 7.80 -5.04 -14.15
CA LEU A 123 8.26 -6.08 -13.24
C LEU A 123 7.10 -6.43 -12.28
N ASP A 124 6.75 -7.70 -12.20
CA ASP A 124 5.71 -8.19 -11.29
C ASP A 124 6.38 -8.90 -10.10
N PHE A 125 6.11 -8.42 -8.89
CA PHE A 125 6.66 -8.95 -7.64
C PHE A 125 5.68 -9.88 -6.92
N GLY A 126 4.53 -10.18 -7.53
CA GLY A 126 3.46 -10.90 -6.86
C GLY A 126 2.73 -10.03 -5.83
N ASN A 127 1.79 -10.63 -5.09
CA ASN A 127 1.00 -9.95 -4.04
C ASN A 127 0.35 -8.63 -4.50
N GLY A 128 0.10 -8.48 -5.82
CA GLY A 128 -0.49 -7.28 -6.40
C GLY A 128 0.45 -6.08 -6.53
N ILE A 129 1.74 -6.24 -6.31
CA ILE A 129 2.74 -5.18 -6.46
C ILE A 129 3.47 -5.34 -7.80
N LYS A 130 3.50 -4.29 -8.60
CA LYS A 130 4.24 -4.23 -9.86
C LYS A 130 5.01 -2.92 -9.94
N LEU A 131 6.08 -2.91 -10.72
CA LEU A 131 6.87 -1.71 -11.02
C LEU A 131 6.89 -1.50 -12.53
N VAL A 132 6.46 -0.34 -12.97
CA VAL A 132 6.58 0.12 -14.35
C VAL A 132 7.79 1.03 -14.43
N VAL A 133 8.69 0.72 -15.36
CA VAL A 133 9.91 1.47 -15.64
C VAL A 133 9.76 2.08 -17.02
N THR A 134 9.63 3.40 -17.10
CA THR A 134 9.62 4.15 -18.36
C THR A 134 11.03 4.63 -18.70
N GLN A 135 11.39 4.57 -19.96
CA GLN A 135 12.69 5.06 -20.45
C GLN A 135 12.75 6.59 -20.52
#